data_062dd7fe465a1d1883b52e7a27b1a317
#
_entry.id   062dd7fe465a1d1883b52e7a27b1a317
#
_cell.length_a   1.000
_cell.length_b   1.000
_cell.length_c   1.000
_cell.angle_alpha   90.00
_cell.angle_beta   90.00
_cell.angle_gamma   90.00
#
_symmetry.space_group_name_H-M   'P 1'
#
loop_
_entity.id
_entity.type
_entity.pdbx_description
1 polymer ?
#
loop_
_entity_poly.entity_id
_entity_poly.type
_entity_poly.pdbx_seq_one_letter_code
_entity_poly.pdbx_strand_id
1 'polypeptide(L)'
;MKLFDVYPLFDINIVKGKGCHVWDDQGTEYLDLYGGHAVISIGHAHPYYVEMISKQVAQLGFYSNSVVNKLQQEVADRLGKLSGYDDYQLFLINSGAEANENALKLASFYNGRNRVLSFCKAFHGRTSLAVEVTHNPKIIAPINDNGHVTYL
;
A
#
# COMPACT_ATOMS: atom_id res chain seq x y z
N MET A 1 11.02 -17.75 -18.81
CA MET A 1 11.51 -16.58 -18.05
C MET A 1 11.37 -16.91 -16.59
N LYS A 2 12.34 -16.54 -15.74
CA LYS A 2 12.26 -16.73 -14.28
C LYS A 2 11.84 -15.44 -13.62
N LEU A 3 11.13 -15.52 -12.48
CA LEU A 3 10.87 -14.35 -11.64
C LEU A 3 12.17 -13.83 -11.05
N PHE A 4 12.29 -12.53 -10.88
CA PHE A 4 13.41 -11.93 -10.19
C PHE A 4 13.32 -12.24 -8.70
N ASP A 5 14.40 -12.74 -8.12
CA ASP A 5 14.45 -13.13 -6.71
C ASP A 5 14.66 -11.88 -5.83
N VAL A 6 13.54 -11.37 -5.28
CA VAL A 6 13.51 -10.15 -4.44
C VAL A 6 13.33 -10.48 -2.97
N TYR A 7 12.65 -11.59 -2.65
CA TYR A 7 12.29 -11.97 -1.28
C TYR A 7 12.54 -13.43 -1.02
N PRO A 8 12.91 -13.82 0.21
CA PRO A 8 12.82 -15.21 0.62
C PRO A 8 11.34 -15.63 0.58
N LEU A 9 11.06 -16.71 -0.13
CA LEU A 9 9.71 -17.29 -0.25
C LEU A 9 9.60 -18.51 0.65
N PHE A 10 8.42 -18.69 1.24
CA PHE A 10 8.04 -19.99 1.79
C PHE A 10 7.58 -20.88 0.63
N ASP A 11 7.94 -22.14 0.67
CA ASP A 11 7.51 -23.14 -0.35
C ASP A 11 6.09 -23.62 -0.07
N ILE A 12 5.14 -22.68 -0.17
CA ILE A 12 3.70 -22.91 0.02
C ILE A 12 2.98 -22.12 -1.06
N ASN A 13 2.14 -22.82 -1.83
CA ASN A 13 1.34 -22.21 -2.89
C ASN A 13 -0.11 -22.04 -2.43
N ILE A 14 -0.46 -20.87 -1.91
CA ILE A 14 -1.84 -20.56 -1.47
C ILE A 14 -2.72 -20.29 -2.69
N VAL A 15 -3.81 -21.06 -2.82
CA VAL A 15 -4.71 -21.01 -3.99
C VAL A 15 -6.15 -20.65 -3.68
N LYS A 16 -6.53 -20.63 -2.39
CA LYS A 16 -7.91 -20.34 -1.96
C LYS A 16 -7.90 -19.63 -0.62
N GLY A 17 -8.87 -18.72 -0.42
CA GLY A 17 -9.10 -18.06 0.86
C GLY A 17 -10.59 -17.87 1.14
N LYS A 18 -10.99 -17.92 2.42
CA LYS A 18 -12.34 -17.60 2.90
C LYS A 18 -12.29 -17.10 4.35
N GLY A 19 -12.71 -15.87 4.58
CA GLY A 19 -12.62 -15.26 5.90
C GLY A 19 -11.17 -15.19 6.38
N CYS A 20 -10.86 -15.79 7.51
CA CYS A 20 -9.51 -15.86 8.07
C CYS A 20 -8.78 -17.19 7.77
N HIS A 21 -9.25 -17.98 6.82
CA HIS A 21 -8.64 -19.26 6.44
C HIS A 21 -8.15 -19.22 5.00
N VAL A 22 -7.03 -19.88 4.74
CA VAL A 22 -6.46 -20.07 3.40
C VAL A 22 -6.10 -21.54 3.19
N TRP A 23 -6.04 -21.97 1.93
CA TRP A 23 -5.68 -23.35 1.54
C TRP A 23 -4.58 -23.30 0.50
N ASP A 24 -3.64 -24.22 0.62
CA ASP A 24 -2.63 -24.45 -0.41
C ASP A 24 -3.16 -25.36 -1.54
N ASP A 25 -2.33 -25.59 -2.53
CA ASP A 25 -2.62 -26.47 -3.68
C ASP A 25 -2.61 -27.97 -3.32
N GLN A 26 -2.17 -28.34 -2.11
CA GLN A 26 -2.28 -29.67 -1.54
C GLN A 26 -3.58 -29.86 -0.76
N GLY A 27 -4.37 -28.79 -0.58
CA GLY A 27 -5.61 -28.80 0.18
C GLY A 27 -5.42 -28.59 1.71
N THR A 28 -4.20 -28.30 2.15
CA THR A 28 -3.94 -28.02 3.57
C THR A 28 -4.57 -26.69 3.95
N GLU A 29 -5.29 -26.67 5.06
CA GLU A 29 -5.93 -25.47 5.62
C GLU A 29 -5.00 -24.77 6.63
N TYR A 30 -4.92 -23.46 6.54
CA TYR A 30 -4.17 -22.59 7.45
C TYR A 30 -5.07 -21.51 8.02
N LEU A 31 -4.91 -21.20 9.30
CA LEU A 31 -5.46 -19.99 9.90
C LEU A 31 -4.54 -18.81 9.51
N ASP A 32 -5.08 -17.88 8.73
CA ASP A 32 -4.34 -16.70 8.28
C ASP A 32 -4.41 -15.56 9.30
N LEU A 33 -3.39 -15.46 10.15
CA LEU A 33 -3.18 -14.34 11.07
C LEU A 33 -2.33 -13.22 10.47
N TYR A 34 -1.88 -13.40 9.23
CA TYR A 34 -1.02 -12.45 8.53
C TYR A 34 -1.81 -11.48 7.62
N GLY A 35 -2.89 -11.98 7.00
CA GLY A 35 -3.77 -11.19 6.13
C GLY A 35 -3.06 -10.55 4.93
N GLY A 36 -1.97 -11.17 4.42
CA GLY A 36 -1.17 -10.62 3.32
C GLY A 36 -0.61 -9.22 3.65
N HIS A 37 0.23 -9.09 4.67
CA HIS A 37 0.70 -7.82 5.24
C HIS A 37 -0.45 -6.92 5.76
N ALA A 38 -1.45 -7.53 6.38
CA ALA A 38 -2.66 -6.86 6.90
C ALA A 38 -3.51 -6.11 5.83
N VAL A 39 -3.37 -6.50 4.56
CA VAL A 39 -4.12 -5.87 3.45
C VAL A 39 -5.57 -6.36 3.39
N ILE A 40 -5.81 -7.65 3.68
CA ILE A 40 -7.14 -8.28 3.60
C ILE A 40 -7.86 -8.15 4.96
N SER A 41 -8.09 -6.93 5.41
CA SER A 41 -8.69 -6.65 6.72
C SER A 41 -10.15 -7.12 6.87
N ILE A 42 -10.88 -7.27 5.76
CA ILE A 42 -12.27 -7.75 5.74
C ILE A 42 -12.39 -9.28 5.61
N GLY A 43 -11.25 -9.98 5.51
CA GLY A 43 -11.17 -11.41 5.24
C GLY A 43 -11.19 -11.76 3.75
N HIS A 44 -10.65 -12.95 3.44
CA HIS A 44 -10.57 -13.46 2.07
C HIS A 44 -11.95 -13.73 1.49
N ALA A 45 -12.12 -13.39 0.21
CA ALA A 45 -13.33 -13.65 -0.58
C ALA A 45 -14.63 -13.17 0.09
N HIS A 46 -14.61 -12.01 0.75
CA HIS A 46 -15.80 -11.43 1.36
C HIS A 46 -16.88 -11.22 0.27
N PRO A 47 -18.09 -11.78 0.42
CA PRO A 47 -19.08 -11.84 -0.68
C PRO A 47 -19.45 -10.47 -1.24
N TYR A 48 -19.70 -9.49 -0.39
CA TYR A 48 -20.03 -8.13 -0.81
C TYR A 48 -18.89 -7.46 -1.58
N TYR A 49 -17.64 -7.65 -1.13
CA TYR A 49 -16.47 -7.12 -1.83
C TYR A 49 -16.31 -7.74 -3.22
N VAL A 50 -16.44 -9.06 -3.32
CA VAL A 50 -16.35 -9.79 -4.59
C VAL A 50 -17.44 -9.31 -5.55
N GLU A 51 -18.69 -9.18 -5.08
CA GLU A 51 -19.81 -8.70 -5.88
C GLU A 51 -19.54 -7.29 -6.41
N MET A 52 -19.17 -6.35 -5.53
CA MET A 52 -18.96 -4.95 -5.91
C MET A 52 -17.81 -4.77 -6.90
N ILE A 53 -16.68 -5.45 -6.68
CA ILE A 53 -15.54 -5.40 -7.60
C ILE A 53 -15.90 -6.02 -8.95
N SER A 54 -16.53 -7.20 -8.96
CA SER A 54 -16.92 -7.88 -10.20
C SER A 54 -17.90 -7.04 -11.02
N LYS A 55 -18.89 -6.43 -10.37
CA LYS A 55 -19.85 -5.55 -11.00
C LYS A 55 -19.17 -4.31 -11.60
N GLN A 56 -18.28 -3.66 -10.86
CA GLN A 56 -17.58 -2.46 -11.32
C GLN A 56 -16.65 -2.78 -12.50
N VAL A 57 -15.87 -3.87 -12.42
CA VAL A 57 -14.98 -4.28 -13.50
C VAL A 57 -15.76 -4.65 -14.77
N ALA A 58 -16.92 -5.31 -14.62
CA ALA A 58 -17.80 -5.64 -15.76
C ALA A 58 -18.40 -4.40 -16.43
N GLN A 59 -18.57 -3.30 -15.70
CA GLN A 59 -19.12 -2.04 -16.24
C GLN A 59 -18.01 -1.13 -16.76
N LEU A 60 -16.98 -0.87 -15.95
CA LEU A 60 -15.84 -0.01 -16.28
C LEU A 60 -14.71 -0.27 -15.29
N GLY A 61 -13.67 -1.00 -15.70
CA GLY A 61 -12.53 -1.33 -14.85
C GLY A 61 -11.59 -0.15 -14.64
N PHE A 62 -11.37 0.66 -15.67
CA PHE A 62 -10.49 1.83 -15.63
C PHE A 62 -10.89 2.85 -16.69
N TYR A 63 -10.67 4.11 -16.36
CA TYR A 63 -10.62 5.23 -17.29
C TYR A 63 -9.54 6.23 -16.85
N SER A 64 -9.40 7.35 -17.55
CA SER A 64 -8.36 8.35 -17.26
C SER A 64 -8.70 9.18 -16.01
N ASN A 65 -7.65 9.58 -15.27
CA ASN A 65 -7.76 10.60 -14.21
C ASN A 65 -8.00 12.03 -14.76
N SER A 66 -8.11 12.19 -16.07
CA SER A 66 -8.42 13.47 -16.73
C SER A 66 -9.93 13.79 -16.70
N VAL A 67 -10.75 12.91 -16.17
CA VAL A 67 -12.21 13.09 -16.06
C VAL A 67 -12.68 12.92 -14.63
N VAL A 68 -13.83 13.50 -14.31
CA VAL A 68 -14.43 13.38 -12.98
C VAL A 68 -14.81 11.91 -12.70
N ASN A 69 -14.39 11.40 -11.56
CA ASN A 69 -14.79 10.10 -11.04
C ASN A 69 -15.59 10.29 -9.73
N LYS A 70 -16.90 10.10 -9.82
CA LYS A 70 -17.80 10.29 -8.66
C LYS A 70 -17.51 9.29 -7.52
N LEU A 71 -17.03 8.08 -7.83
CA LEU A 71 -16.69 7.09 -6.81
C LEU A 71 -15.50 7.54 -5.94
N GLN A 72 -14.54 8.24 -6.52
CA GLN A 72 -13.44 8.83 -5.76
C GLN A 72 -13.94 9.91 -4.79
N GLN A 73 -14.87 10.76 -5.23
CA GLN A 73 -15.49 11.76 -4.35
C GLN A 73 -16.28 11.11 -3.21
N GLU A 74 -17.08 10.07 -3.52
CA GLU A 74 -17.80 9.32 -2.47
C GLU A 74 -16.88 8.70 -1.44
N VAL A 75 -15.72 8.18 -1.85
CA VAL A 75 -14.70 7.67 -0.92
C VAL A 75 -14.16 8.78 -0.04
N ALA A 76 -13.82 9.94 -0.61
CA ALA A 76 -13.34 11.09 0.15
C ALA A 76 -14.38 11.55 1.19
N ASP A 77 -15.64 11.69 0.79
CA ASP A 77 -16.72 12.12 1.68
C ASP A 77 -16.97 11.14 2.83
N ARG A 78 -16.96 9.83 2.53
CA ARG A 78 -17.15 8.78 3.54
C ARG A 78 -15.97 8.71 4.49
N LEU A 79 -14.75 8.77 3.96
CA LEU A 79 -13.53 8.70 4.76
C LEU A 79 -13.42 9.92 5.68
N GLY A 80 -13.71 11.12 5.18
CA GLY A 80 -13.74 12.36 5.95
C GLY A 80 -14.69 12.25 7.14
N LYS A 81 -15.94 11.83 6.90
CA LYS A 81 -16.95 11.63 7.94
C LYS A 81 -16.57 10.60 8.98
N LEU A 82 -16.02 9.46 8.54
CA LEU A 82 -15.65 8.37 9.45
C LEU A 82 -14.43 8.69 10.30
N SER A 83 -13.48 9.45 9.76
CA SER A 83 -12.24 9.83 10.46
C SER A 83 -12.38 11.09 11.30
N GLY A 84 -13.41 11.93 11.05
CA GLY A 84 -13.56 13.26 11.64
C GLY A 84 -12.67 14.32 11.00
N TYR A 85 -12.14 14.06 9.80
CA TYR A 85 -11.28 14.97 9.02
C TYR A 85 -11.96 15.35 7.70
N ASP A 86 -13.20 15.77 7.76
CA ASP A 86 -14.02 16.11 6.57
C ASP A 86 -13.59 17.43 5.91
N ASP A 87 -12.78 18.25 6.56
CA ASP A 87 -12.09 19.43 6.04
C ASP A 87 -10.75 19.14 5.33
N TYR A 88 -10.28 17.88 5.38
CA TYR A 88 -9.04 17.46 4.71
C TYR A 88 -9.30 17.09 3.25
N GLN A 89 -8.21 17.06 2.47
CA GLN A 89 -8.25 16.63 1.07
C GLN A 89 -7.66 15.22 0.94
N LEU A 90 -8.33 14.35 0.18
CA LEU A 90 -7.87 13.00 -0.12
C LEU A 90 -7.08 12.98 -1.44
N PHE A 91 -5.86 12.46 -1.39
CA PHE A 91 -5.08 12.13 -2.58
C PHE A 91 -4.91 10.62 -2.68
N LEU A 92 -5.55 10.01 -3.70
CA LEU A 92 -5.48 8.57 -3.95
C LEU A 92 -4.22 8.23 -4.76
N ILE A 93 -3.52 7.20 -4.30
CA ILE A 93 -2.27 6.70 -4.90
C ILE A 93 -2.31 5.16 -4.90
N ASN A 94 -1.31 4.50 -5.50
CA ASN A 94 -1.33 3.06 -5.73
C ASN A 94 -0.67 2.23 -4.63
N SER A 95 0.15 2.84 -3.78
CA SER A 95 0.90 2.11 -2.75
C SER A 95 1.24 2.95 -1.54
N GLY A 96 1.56 2.30 -0.40
CA GLY A 96 2.08 2.98 0.77
C GLY A 96 3.40 3.70 0.52
N ALA A 97 4.26 3.17 -0.36
CA ALA A 97 5.49 3.84 -0.78
C ALA A 97 5.19 5.18 -1.48
N GLU A 98 4.24 5.21 -2.41
CA GLU A 98 3.80 6.44 -3.08
C GLU A 98 3.14 7.42 -2.10
N ALA A 99 2.40 6.92 -1.11
CA ALA A 99 1.82 7.77 -0.06
C ALA A 99 2.92 8.49 0.74
N ASN A 100 3.91 7.76 1.20
CA ASN A 100 5.05 8.31 1.92
C ASN A 100 5.86 9.29 1.05
N GLU A 101 6.13 8.93 -0.19
CA GLU A 101 6.83 9.77 -1.18
C GLU A 101 6.13 11.13 -1.33
N ASN A 102 4.82 11.12 -1.55
CA ASN A 102 4.05 12.34 -1.76
C ASN A 102 3.84 13.14 -0.46
N ALA A 103 3.69 12.48 0.70
CA ALA A 103 3.59 13.16 1.98
C ALA A 103 4.88 13.91 2.32
N LEU A 104 6.04 13.29 2.17
CA LEU A 104 7.35 13.91 2.40
C LEU A 104 7.60 15.07 1.43
N LYS A 105 7.28 14.88 0.16
CA LYS A 105 7.37 15.89 -0.89
C LYS A 105 6.47 17.10 -0.59
N LEU A 106 5.22 16.86 -0.19
CA LEU A 106 4.28 17.91 0.17
C LEU A 106 4.75 18.70 1.41
N ALA A 107 5.24 18.00 2.43
CA ALA A 107 5.81 18.62 3.62
C ALA A 107 7.02 19.51 3.28
N SER A 108 7.87 19.06 2.37
CA SER A 108 9.03 19.83 1.89
C SER A 108 8.61 21.07 1.10
N PHE A 109 7.60 20.99 0.28
CA PHE A 109 7.03 22.17 -0.41
C PHE A 109 6.46 23.19 0.59
N TYR A 110 5.79 22.70 1.63
CA TYR A 110 5.17 23.58 2.63
C TYR A 110 6.18 24.35 3.47
N ASN A 111 7.28 23.71 3.89
CA ASN A 111 8.21 24.31 4.87
C ASN A 111 9.62 24.61 4.31
N GLY A 112 9.90 24.28 3.04
CA GLY A 112 11.20 24.49 2.39
C GLY A 112 12.33 23.61 2.93
N ARG A 113 12.03 22.61 3.78
CA ARG A 113 13.03 21.72 4.39
C ARG A 113 13.24 20.47 3.57
N ASN A 114 14.46 19.94 3.60
CA ASN A 114 14.85 18.72 2.88
C ASN A 114 15.40 17.62 3.81
N ARG A 115 15.35 17.82 5.12
CA ARG A 115 15.81 16.82 6.10
C ARG A 115 14.64 16.13 6.77
N VAL A 116 14.77 14.81 6.95
CA VAL A 116 13.76 13.94 7.52
C VAL A 116 14.34 13.19 8.72
N LEU A 117 13.56 13.07 9.78
CA LEU A 117 13.85 12.15 10.88
C LEU A 117 13.06 10.86 10.66
N SER A 118 13.74 9.73 10.74
CA SER A 118 13.13 8.41 10.65
C SER A 118 13.59 7.51 11.80
N PHE A 119 12.80 6.50 12.14
CA PHE A 119 13.18 5.58 13.20
C PHE A 119 14.05 4.43 12.69
N CYS A 120 14.99 3.99 13.53
CA CYS A 120 15.74 2.75 13.28
C CYS A 120 14.78 1.58 13.09
N LYS A 121 15.10 0.69 12.13
CA LYS A 121 14.29 -0.48 11.73
C LYS A 121 12.91 -0.15 11.13
N ALA A 122 12.59 1.12 10.87
CA ALA A 122 11.36 1.47 10.16
C ALA A 122 11.43 1.08 8.68
N PHE A 123 10.27 0.76 8.11
CA PHE A 123 10.09 0.50 6.68
C PHE A 123 9.00 1.40 6.12
N HIS A 124 9.32 2.16 5.08
CA HIS A 124 8.43 3.14 4.47
C HIS A 124 8.18 2.91 2.98
N GLY A 125 8.92 2.01 2.36
CA GLY A 125 8.77 1.68 0.94
C GLY A 125 10.09 1.49 0.22
N ARG A 126 10.03 1.32 -1.10
CA ARG A 126 11.20 1.06 -1.97
C ARG A 126 11.29 2.01 -3.15
N THR A 127 10.45 3.01 -3.23
CA THR A 127 10.59 4.13 -4.15
C THR A 127 11.67 5.10 -3.62
N SER A 128 12.08 6.07 -4.42
CA SER A 128 13.31 6.84 -4.21
C SER A 128 13.45 7.44 -2.80
N LEU A 129 12.52 8.29 -2.39
CA LEU A 129 12.57 8.93 -1.07
C LEU A 129 12.05 7.99 0.03
N ALA A 130 11.06 7.15 -0.26
CA ALA A 130 10.55 6.17 0.69
C ALA A 130 11.59 5.11 1.08
N VAL A 131 12.50 4.73 0.17
CA VAL A 131 13.61 3.82 0.52
C VAL A 131 14.70 4.54 1.31
N GLU A 132 14.96 5.82 1.03
CA GLU A 132 15.92 6.62 1.78
C GLU A 132 15.51 6.77 3.26
N VAL A 133 14.20 6.88 3.55
CA VAL A 133 13.69 6.93 4.93
C VAL A 133 13.48 5.54 5.57
N THR A 134 13.70 4.47 4.83
CA THR A 134 13.67 3.08 5.33
C THR A 134 15.02 2.69 5.92
N HIS A 135 15.05 2.32 7.20
CA HIS A 135 16.30 1.89 7.85
C HIS A 135 16.67 0.44 7.49
N ASN A 136 17.08 0.24 6.22
CA ASN A 136 17.59 -1.05 5.74
C ASN A 136 18.67 -0.82 4.67
N PRO A 137 19.97 -0.79 5.05
CA PRO A 137 21.06 -0.53 4.10
C PRO A 137 21.13 -1.50 2.92
N LYS A 138 20.56 -2.70 3.07
CA LYS A 138 20.61 -3.73 2.00
C LYS A 138 19.76 -3.39 0.78
N ILE A 139 18.80 -2.48 0.92
CA ILE A 139 17.87 -2.10 -0.17
C ILE A 139 18.02 -0.65 -0.61
N ILE A 140 18.90 0.13 0.04
CA ILE A 140 19.21 1.51 -0.35
C ILE A 140 20.30 1.45 -1.41
N ALA A 141 19.95 1.78 -2.65
CA ALA A 141 20.93 1.91 -3.72
C ALA A 141 21.68 3.26 -3.61
N PRO A 142 22.91 3.38 -4.13
CA PRO A 142 23.66 4.64 -4.09
C PRO A 142 22.91 5.86 -4.65
N ILE A 143 22.04 5.66 -5.61
CA ILE A 143 21.17 6.72 -6.18
C ILE A 143 20.10 7.20 -5.18
N ASN A 144 19.82 6.43 -4.14
CA ASN A 144 18.80 6.74 -3.12
C ASN A 144 19.42 7.21 -1.80
N ASP A 145 20.74 7.26 -1.69
CA ASP A 145 21.47 7.71 -0.51
C ASP A 145 21.92 9.17 -0.70
N ASN A 146 21.00 10.09 -0.45
CA ASN A 146 21.22 11.53 -0.67
C ASN A 146 21.59 12.28 0.63
N GLY A 147 21.70 11.59 1.75
CA GLY A 147 22.05 12.18 3.04
C GLY A 147 20.99 13.08 3.67
N HIS A 148 19.74 12.97 3.24
CA HIS A 148 18.65 13.78 3.76
C HIS A 148 18.06 13.24 5.07
N VAL A 149 18.38 12.00 5.46
CA VAL A 149 17.74 11.29 6.58
C VAL A 149 18.65 11.19 7.78
N THR A 150 18.10 11.44 8.95
CA THR A 150 18.71 11.13 10.24
C THR A 150 17.84 10.07 10.93
N TYR A 151 18.46 8.94 11.30
CA TYR A 151 17.78 7.86 12.00
C TYR A 151 17.92 8.02 13.51
N LEU A 152 16.81 7.79 14.23
CA LEU A 152 16.68 7.84 15.69
C LEU A 152 16.54 6.44 16.29
#